data_dc0524138a56dbba7b11748a038b5c7d
#
_entry.id   dc0524138a56dbba7b11748a038b5c7d
#
_cell.length_a   1.000
_cell.length_b   1.000
_cell.length_c   1.000
_cell.angle_alpha   90.00
_cell.angle_beta   90.00
_cell.angle_gamma   90.00
#
_symmetry.space_group_name_H-M   'P 1'
#
loop_
_entity.id
_entity.type
_entity.pdbx_description
1 polymer ?
#
loop_
_entity_poly.entity_id
_entity_poly.type
_entity_poly.pdbx_seq_one_letter_code
_entity_poly.pdbx_strand_id
1 'polypeptide(L)'
;DVAMATRSLDGRADVIYTSLDNNVVSAFEAMASAANELKIPVIASDEFSVRRGATAALGVNDYDFGRVTGEMVYRVLNDEAVATVKPQVMNDLTLYVSPKHAQAQGVTLSDEVLKDAINVDDQ
;
A
#
# COMPACT_ATOMS: atom_id res chain seq x y z
N ASP A 1 -19.94 3.98 5.16
CA ASP A 1 -18.90 4.37 6.12
C ASP A 1 -17.87 3.23 6.22
N VAL A 2 -16.61 3.54 5.89
CA VAL A 2 -15.50 2.56 5.83
C VAL A 2 -15.24 1.93 7.21
N ALA A 3 -15.27 2.71 8.28
CA ALA A 3 -15.06 2.18 9.64
C ALA A 3 -16.14 1.18 10.07
N MET A 4 -17.40 1.42 9.72
CA MET A 4 -18.49 0.47 9.99
C MET A 4 -18.33 -0.80 9.17
N ALA A 5 -17.97 -0.67 7.89
CA ALA A 5 -17.67 -1.84 7.05
C ALA A 5 -16.54 -2.68 7.64
N THR A 6 -15.46 -2.02 8.09
CA THR A 6 -14.34 -2.69 8.77
C THR A 6 -14.80 -3.43 10.03
N ARG A 7 -15.57 -2.77 10.91
CA ARG A 7 -16.10 -3.42 12.13
C ARG A 7 -17.01 -4.62 11.83
N SER A 8 -17.70 -4.63 10.69
CA SER A 8 -18.56 -5.76 10.30
C SER A 8 -17.75 -7.02 9.93
N LEU A 9 -16.42 -6.94 9.84
CA LEU A 9 -15.53 -8.07 9.58
C LEU A 9 -15.15 -8.84 10.84
N ASP A 10 -15.57 -8.40 12.01
CA ASP A 10 -15.31 -9.08 13.29
C ASP A 10 -15.73 -10.55 13.23
N GLY A 11 -14.79 -11.46 13.54
CA GLY A 11 -14.98 -12.90 13.47
C GLY A 11 -15.26 -13.47 12.06
N ARG A 12 -15.08 -12.66 11.00
CA ARG A 12 -15.37 -13.03 9.60
C ARG A 12 -14.18 -12.94 8.66
N ALA A 13 -13.14 -12.23 9.07
CA ALA A 13 -11.92 -12.05 8.27
C ALA A 13 -10.69 -12.10 9.18
N ASP A 14 -9.61 -12.70 8.67
CA ASP A 14 -8.31 -12.79 9.34
C ASP A 14 -7.34 -11.71 8.82
N VAL A 15 -7.65 -11.09 7.70
CA VAL A 15 -6.85 -10.04 7.06
C VAL A 15 -7.74 -9.15 6.21
N ILE A 16 -7.40 -7.86 6.13
CA ILE A 16 -8.02 -6.90 5.22
C ILE A 16 -7.00 -6.56 4.15
N TYR A 17 -7.34 -6.81 2.87
CA TYR A 17 -6.59 -6.26 1.74
C TYR A 17 -7.31 -5.05 1.19
N THR A 18 -6.57 -3.96 0.97
CA THR A 18 -7.10 -2.74 0.36
C THR A 18 -6.28 -2.31 -0.84
N SER A 19 -6.98 -1.99 -1.92
CA SER A 19 -6.40 -1.34 -3.11
C SER A 19 -6.47 0.18 -2.99
N LEU A 20 -5.89 0.88 -3.96
CA LEU A 20 -5.95 2.35 -4.08
C LEU A 20 -7.34 2.81 -4.55
N ASP A 21 -8.34 2.72 -3.67
CA ASP A 21 -9.67 3.31 -3.88
C ASP A 21 -9.77 4.63 -3.14
N ASN A 22 -10.22 5.69 -3.81
CA ASN A 22 -10.27 7.05 -3.25
C ASN A 22 -11.14 7.15 -1.98
N ASN A 23 -12.24 6.39 -1.89
CA ASN A 23 -13.11 6.41 -0.71
C ASN A 23 -12.42 5.75 0.48
N VAL A 24 -11.71 4.64 0.24
CA VAL A 24 -10.93 3.93 1.27
C VAL A 24 -9.75 4.78 1.71
N VAL A 25 -8.97 5.30 0.76
CA VAL A 25 -7.80 6.15 1.04
C VAL A 25 -8.20 7.39 1.84
N SER A 26 -9.34 8.02 1.52
CA SER A 26 -9.83 9.20 2.26
C SER A 26 -10.22 8.91 3.71
N ALA A 27 -10.57 7.66 4.03
CA ALA A 27 -10.99 7.22 5.36
C ALA A 27 -10.02 6.20 5.98
N PHE A 28 -8.76 6.18 5.51
CA PHE A 28 -7.81 5.12 5.84
C PHE A 28 -7.53 5.00 7.33
N GLU A 29 -7.32 6.11 8.03
CA GLU A 29 -7.06 6.11 9.47
C GLU A 29 -8.27 5.57 10.27
N ALA A 30 -9.48 5.84 9.81
CA ALA A 30 -10.69 5.30 10.45
C ALA A 30 -10.81 3.78 10.24
N MET A 31 -10.40 3.28 9.07
CA MET A 31 -10.28 1.85 8.79
C MET A 31 -9.19 1.21 9.66
N ALA A 32 -7.99 1.79 9.68
CA ALA A 32 -6.87 1.29 10.46
C ALA A 32 -7.18 1.26 11.98
N SER A 33 -7.86 2.29 12.49
CA SER A 33 -8.32 2.31 13.88
C SER A 33 -9.29 1.16 14.20
N ALA A 34 -10.27 0.92 13.33
CA ALA A 34 -11.21 -0.19 13.49
C ALA A 34 -10.49 -1.56 13.40
N ALA A 35 -9.53 -1.69 12.47
CA ALA A 35 -8.72 -2.90 12.33
C ALA A 35 -7.85 -3.17 13.58
N ASN A 36 -7.28 -2.11 14.19
CA ASN A 36 -6.53 -2.20 15.46
C ASN A 36 -7.42 -2.69 16.61
N GLU A 37 -8.68 -2.21 16.70
CA GLU A 37 -9.66 -2.66 17.69
C GLU A 37 -9.95 -4.16 17.55
N LEU A 38 -10.09 -4.63 16.30
CA LEU A 38 -10.43 -6.02 15.96
C LEU A 38 -9.23 -6.96 15.93
N LYS A 39 -8.00 -6.42 15.99
CA LYS A 39 -6.76 -7.20 15.80
C LYS A 39 -6.70 -7.90 14.44
N ILE A 40 -7.15 -7.21 13.39
CA ILE A 40 -7.10 -7.71 12.02
C ILE A 40 -6.03 -6.91 11.25
N PRO A 41 -4.98 -7.56 10.71
CA PRO A 41 -3.95 -6.88 9.93
C PRO A 41 -4.48 -6.32 8.61
N VAL A 42 -4.00 -5.13 8.26
CA VAL A 42 -4.32 -4.46 7.00
C VAL A 42 -3.12 -4.55 6.07
N ILE A 43 -3.33 -5.13 4.90
CA ILE A 43 -2.35 -5.16 3.81
C ILE A 43 -2.81 -4.17 2.74
N ALA A 44 -1.93 -3.28 2.35
CA ALA A 44 -2.19 -2.24 1.36
C ALA A 44 -1.36 -2.45 0.08
N SER A 45 -1.47 -1.54 -0.88
CA SER A 45 -0.78 -1.59 -2.16
C SER A 45 0.18 -0.41 -2.40
N ASP A 46 0.47 0.37 -1.36
CA ASP A 46 1.36 1.54 -1.43
C ASP A 46 2.01 1.86 -0.07
N GLU A 47 3.16 2.52 -0.11
CA GLU A 47 3.93 2.96 1.06
C GLU A 47 3.14 3.90 1.96
N PHE A 48 2.42 4.85 1.35
CA PHE A 48 1.72 5.88 2.08
C PHE A 48 0.64 5.31 3.02
N SER A 49 -0.05 4.26 2.56
CA SER A 49 -1.01 3.51 3.38
C SER A 49 -0.36 2.81 4.58
N VAL A 50 0.89 2.33 4.44
CA VAL A 50 1.62 1.74 5.58
C VAL A 50 1.95 2.81 6.62
N ARG A 51 2.39 4.00 6.21
CA ARG A 51 2.63 5.13 7.13
C ARG A 51 1.38 5.56 7.89
N ARG A 52 0.20 5.35 7.30
CA ARG A 52 -1.11 5.74 7.85
C ARG A 52 -1.82 4.64 8.65
N GLY A 53 -1.22 3.47 8.76
CA GLY A 53 -1.77 2.44 9.65
C GLY A 53 -1.89 1.03 9.08
N ALA A 54 -1.46 0.75 7.83
CA ALA A 54 -1.39 -0.63 7.37
C ALA A 54 -0.19 -1.36 7.99
N THR A 55 -0.33 -2.67 8.16
CA THR A 55 0.75 -3.57 8.59
C THR A 55 1.86 -3.65 7.56
N ALA A 56 1.49 -3.81 6.29
CA ALA A 56 2.42 -3.96 5.17
C ALA A 56 1.77 -3.55 3.85
N ALA A 57 2.60 -3.30 2.85
CA ALA A 57 2.20 -3.14 1.46
C ALA A 57 3.26 -3.68 0.52
N LEU A 58 2.81 -4.22 -0.60
CA LEU A 58 3.66 -4.48 -1.75
C LEU A 58 3.25 -3.50 -2.86
N GLY A 59 4.10 -2.55 -3.16
CA GLY A 59 3.76 -1.45 -4.07
C GLY A 59 4.93 -0.98 -4.91
N VAL A 60 4.64 -0.15 -5.91
CA VAL A 60 5.65 0.52 -6.72
C VAL A 60 6.32 1.63 -5.92
N ASN A 61 7.59 1.89 -6.23
CA ASN A 61 8.25 3.09 -5.76
C ASN A 61 7.79 4.28 -6.59
N ASP A 62 7.30 5.34 -5.95
CA ASP A 62 6.73 6.52 -6.62
C ASP A 62 7.75 7.26 -7.49
N TYR A 63 9.01 7.28 -7.08
CA TYR A 63 10.08 7.88 -7.88
C TYR A 63 10.29 7.13 -9.20
N ASP A 64 10.37 5.81 -9.16
CA ASP A 64 10.54 4.98 -10.34
C ASP A 64 9.32 5.06 -11.26
N PHE A 65 8.12 5.08 -10.68
CA PHE A 65 6.89 5.29 -11.43
C PHE A 65 6.90 6.65 -12.15
N GLY A 66 7.30 7.71 -11.45
CA GLY A 66 7.44 9.06 -12.02
C GLY A 66 8.50 9.10 -13.13
N ARG A 67 9.65 8.44 -12.94
CA ARG A 67 10.72 8.36 -13.94
C ARG A 67 10.25 7.67 -15.22
N VAL A 68 9.62 6.49 -15.11
CA VAL A 68 9.09 5.76 -16.26
C VAL A 68 8.02 6.57 -16.98
N THR A 69 7.13 7.23 -16.24
CA THR A 69 6.12 8.13 -16.82
C THR A 69 6.78 9.29 -17.56
N GLY A 70 7.81 9.91 -16.99
CA GLY A 70 8.58 10.97 -17.62
C GLY A 70 9.25 10.55 -18.92
N GLU A 71 9.79 9.33 -18.97
CA GLU A 71 10.36 8.75 -20.21
C GLU A 71 9.29 8.59 -21.31
N MET A 72 8.07 8.15 -20.95
CA MET A 72 6.96 8.05 -21.92
C MET A 72 6.54 9.44 -22.42
N VAL A 73 6.45 10.43 -21.54
CA VAL A 73 6.15 11.83 -21.91
C VAL A 73 7.23 12.37 -22.83
N TYR A 74 8.50 12.16 -22.53
CA TYR A 74 9.64 12.60 -23.35
C TYR A 74 9.53 12.05 -24.79
N ARG A 75 9.18 10.78 -24.97
CA ARG A 75 9.00 10.16 -26.29
C ARG A 75 7.92 10.86 -27.10
N VAL A 76 6.76 11.14 -26.48
CA VAL A 76 5.64 11.86 -27.13
C VAL A 76 6.05 13.28 -27.51
N LEU A 77 6.78 13.99 -26.64
CA LEU A 77 7.27 15.35 -26.92
C LEU A 77 8.35 15.40 -28.02
N ASN A 78 8.97 14.25 -28.35
CA ASN A 78 9.91 14.09 -29.45
C ASN A 78 9.26 13.38 -30.67
N ASP A 79 8.01 13.70 -30.94
CA ASP A 79 7.24 13.33 -32.14
C ASP A 79 6.92 11.82 -32.25
N GLU A 80 7.11 11.01 -31.20
CA GLU A 80 6.59 9.65 -31.22
C GLU A 80 5.06 9.67 -31.10
N ALA A 81 4.39 8.98 -32.02
CA ALA A 81 2.93 8.94 -32.03
C ALA A 81 2.41 8.30 -30.73
N VAL A 82 1.48 8.94 -30.03
CA VAL A 82 0.89 8.47 -28.76
C VAL A 82 0.40 7.02 -28.86
N ALA A 83 -0.18 6.64 -30.00
CA ALA A 83 -0.69 5.29 -30.25
C ALA A 83 0.41 4.20 -30.25
N THR A 84 1.70 4.57 -30.40
CA THR A 84 2.82 3.62 -30.36
C THR A 84 3.46 3.51 -28.97
N VAL A 85 3.20 4.46 -28.08
CA VAL A 85 3.68 4.43 -26.70
C VAL A 85 2.79 3.46 -25.90
N LYS A 86 3.27 2.24 -25.74
CA LYS A 86 2.52 1.19 -25.02
C LYS A 86 2.43 1.49 -23.53
N PRO A 87 1.31 1.16 -22.85
CA PRO A 87 1.23 1.16 -21.42
C PRO A 87 2.36 0.33 -20.79
N GLN A 88 2.96 0.86 -19.72
CA GLN A 88 4.00 0.15 -18.96
C GLN A 88 3.39 -0.47 -17.71
N VAL A 89 3.85 -1.67 -17.38
CA VAL A 89 3.54 -2.34 -16.11
C VAL A 89 4.81 -2.34 -15.27
N MET A 90 4.72 -1.80 -14.06
CA MET A 90 5.82 -1.84 -13.10
C MET A 90 5.87 -3.23 -12.47
N ASN A 91 6.99 -3.94 -12.65
CA ASN A 91 7.21 -5.28 -12.10
C ASN A 91 8.11 -5.26 -10.86
N ASP A 92 8.90 -4.20 -10.70
CA ASP A 92 9.77 -4.02 -9.54
C ASP A 92 8.94 -3.43 -8.40
N LEU A 93 8.45 -4.31 -7.53
CA LEU A 93 7.66 -3.93 -6.36
C LEU A 93 8.53 -3.92 -5.12
N THR A 94 8.29 -2.96 -4.25
CA THR A 94 8.95 -2.82 -2.95
C THR A 94 8.00 -3.25 -1.84
N LEU A 95 8.52 -4.05 -0.91
CA LEU A 95 7.80 -4.41 0.31
C LEU A 95 8.03 -3.33 1.37
N TYR A 96 6.95 -2.69 1.80
CA TYR A 96 6.93 -1.71 2.89
C TYR A 96 6.25 -2.33 4.11
N VAL A 97 6.77 -2.08 5.30
CA VAL A 97 6.22 -2.63 6.55
C VAL A 97 6.26 -1.61 7.68
N SER A 98 5.34 -1.76 8.62
CA SER A 98 5.36 -1.08 9.91
C SER A 98 5.20 -2.11 11.05
N PRO A 99 6.29 -2.49 11.72
CA PRO A 99 6.22 -3.32 12.92
C PRO A 99 5.29 -2.76 13.99
N LYS A 100 5.24 -1.44 14.14
CA LYS A 100 4.35 -0.75 15.07
C LYS A 100 2.87 -1.01 14.75
N HIS A 101 2.47 -0.85 13.48
CA HIS A 101 1.09 -1.09 13.07
C HIS A 101 0.75 -2.58 13.07
N ALA A 102 1.70 -3.45 12.69
CA ALA A 102 1.55 -4.90 12.82
C ALA A 102 1.22 -5.31 14.25
N GLN A 103 1.99 -4.82 15.23
CA GLN A 103 1.75 -5.09 16.65
C GLN A 103 0.38 -4.57 17.12
N ALA A 104 -0.02 -3.37 16.68
CA ALA A 104 -1.33 -2.83 17.01
C ALA A 104 -2.47 -3.70 16.47
N GLN A 105 -2.27 -4.35 15.32
CA GLN A 105 -3.20 -5.27 14.65
C GLN A 105 -3.01 -6.74 15.06
N GLY A 106 -2.22 -7.01 16.12
CA GLY A 106 -2.08 -8.35 16.69
C GLY A 106 -1.14 -9.29 15.93
N VAL A 107 -0.29 -8.75 15.03
CA VAL A 107 0.66 -9.51 14.22
C VAL A 107 2.09 -9.16 14.61
N THR A 108 2.97 -10.16 14.63
CA THR A 108 4.42 -9.98 14.71
C THR A 108 5.02 -10.35 13.37
N LEU A 109 5.74 -9.42 12.74
CA LEU A 109 6.44 -9.68 11.50
C LEU A 109 7.68 -10.52 11.75
N SER A 110 7.93 -11.53 10.91
CA SER A 110 9.12 -12.38 11.03
C SER A 110 10.39 -11.65 10.56
N ASP A 111 11.55 -12.09 11.06
CA ASP A 111 12.85 -11.56 10.61
C ASP A 111 13.06 -11.75 9.09
N GLU A 112 12.50 -12.80 8.51
CA GLU A 112 12.54 -13.05 7.07
C GLU A 112 11.81 -11.95 6.29
N VAL A 113 10.63 -11.52 6.74
CA VAL A 113 9.88 -10.41 6.13
C VAL A 113 10.61 -9.08 6.31
N LEU A 114 11.15 -8.82 7.51
CA LEU A 114 11.83 -7.57 7.83
C LEU A 114 13.14 -7.39 7.06
N LYS A 115 13.82 -8.48 6.72
CA LYS A 115 15.13 -8.45 6.03
C LYS A 115 15.08 -7.77 4.67
N ASP A 116 14.01 -8.00 3.91
CA ASP A 116 13.86 -7.54 2.53
C ASP A 116 12.87 -6.37 2.40
N ALA A 117 12.32 -5.90 3.52
CA ALA A 117 11.33 -4.84 3.57
C ALA A 117 11.92 -3.48 3.93
N ILE A 118 11.29 -2.42 3.45
CA ILE A 118 11.53 -1.07 3.94
C ILE A 118 10.64 -0.86 5.17
N ASN A 119 11.26 -0.68 6.34
CA ASN A 119 10.56 -0.31 7.55
C ASN A 119 10.24 1.19 7.53
N VAL A 120 8.96 1.53 7.48
CA VAL A 120 8.53 2.94 7.43
C VAL A 120 8.55 3.63 8.79
N ASP A 121 8.66 2.89 9.89
CA ASP A 121 8.74 3.44 11.25
C ASP A 121 10.12 4.09 11.53
N ASP A 122 11.14 3.74 10.74
CA ASP A 122 12.53 4.20 10.90
C ASP A 122 12.84 5.47 10.09
N GLN A 123 11.86 6.05 9.39
CA GLN A 123 12.04 7.19 8.47
C GLN A 123 11.42 8.49 8.99
#